data_9933429a57a5b0e99d6a9b65c6c26a12
#
_entry.id   9933429a57a5b0e99d6a9b65c6c26a12
#
_cell.length_a   1.000
_cell.length_b   1.000
_cell.length_c   1.000
_cell.angle_alpha   90.00
_cell.angle_beta   90.00
_cell.angle_gamma   90.00
#
_symmetry.space_group_name_H-M   'P 1'
#
loop_
_entity.id
_entity.type
_entity.pdbx_description
1 polymer ?
#
loop_
_entity_poly.entity_id
_entity_poly.type
_entity_poly.pdbx_seq_one_letter_code
_entity_poly.pdbx_strand_id
1 'polypeptide(L)'
;RPVMTSEYAHSMGNALGNFKEYWDEIYSNPRMLGGFIWDWVDQGIYKELPDGRIMVAYGGDFGDKPNLKAFCFNGLLMSDRETTPKYWEVKKVYAPVQLAVNNGQLIVTNRNHHIDLSQYRCLWTLTIDGKQKEQGEITLPKVAPGESETITLPAFRSLSDKKALNR
;
A
#
# COMPACT_ATOMS: atom_id res chain seq x y z
N ARG A 1 -13.94 -24.56 5.53
CA ARG A 1 -13.65 -24.28 4.11
C ARG A 1 -13.04 -22.90 4.02
N PRO A 2 -12.06 -22.66 3.14
CA PRO A 2 -11.52 -21.34 2.89
C PRO A 2 -12.58 -20.42 2.28
N VAL A 3 -12.44 -19.11 2.53
CA VAL A 3 -13.33 -18.05 2.02
C VAL A 3 -12.49 -17.01 1.32
N MET A 4 -12.95 -16.55 0.17
CA MET A 4 -12.33 -15.48 -0.60
C MET A 4 -13.42 -14.59 -1.19
N THR A 5 -13.22 -13.27 -1.17
CA THR A 5 -14.13 -12.32 -1.80
C THR A 5 -13.73 -12.16 -3.27
N SER A 6 -14.60 -12.56 -4.20
CA SER A 6 -14.31 -12.48 -5.64
C SER A 6 -14.24 -11.05 -6.17
N GLU A 7 -14.92 -10.12 -5.50
CA GLU A 7 -14.89 -8.69 -5.79
C GLU A 7 -15.12 -7.92 -4.49
N TYR A 8 -14.27 -6.93 -4.18
CA TYR A 8 -14.44 -6.08 -3.01
C TYR A 8 -13.75 -4.73 -3.22
N ALA A 9 -13.94 -3.80 -2.26
CA ALA A 9 -13.27 -2.52 -2.21
C ALA A 9 -13.37 -1.73 -3.53
N HIS A 10 -14.59 -1.63 -4.08
CA HIS A 10 -14.88 -0.92 -5.32
C HIS A 10 -14.31 0.50 -5.30
N SER A 11 -13.38 0.81 -6.19
CA SER A 11 -12.46 1.95 -6.07
C SER A 11 -12.92 3.19 -6.83
N MET A 12 -14.20 3.31 -7.13
CA MET A 12 -14.76 4.48 -7.86
C MET A 12 -14.64 5.76 -7.02
N GLY A 13 -14.18 6.84 -7.63
CA GLY A 13 -14.08 8.17 -7.01
C GLY A 13 -13.15 8.16 -5.78
N ASN A 14 -13.63 8.65 -4.65
CA ASN A 14 -12.93 8.70 -3.37
C ASN A 14 -13.12 7.43 -2.51
N ALA A 15 -13.55 6.33 -3.12
CA ALA A 15 -13.71 5.05 -2.43
C ALA A 15 -12.36 4.44 -2.00
N LEU A 16 -12.44 3.26 -1.44
CA LEU A 16 -11.40 2.47 -0.78
C LEU A 16 -11.17 2.86 0.70
N GLY A 17 -12.19 3.38 1.36
CA GLY A 17 -12.15 3.57 2.82
C GLY A 17 -12.10 2.23 3.57
N ASN A 18 -11.49 2.24 4.76
CA ASN A 18 -11.36 1.08 5.66
C ASN A 18 -10.64 -0.14 5.04
N PHE A 19 -9.74 0.09 4.08
CA PHE A 19 -9.05 -1.00 3.42
C PHE A 19 -8.12 -1.78 4.37
N LYS A 20 -7.52 -1.08 5.31
CA LYS A 20 -6.72 -1.70 6.37
C LYS A 20 -7.55 -2.64 7.24
N GLU A 21 -8.76 -2.23 7.63
CA GLU A 21 -9.67 -3.00 8.47
C GLU A 21 -10.12 -4.30 7.80
N TYR A 22 -10.36 -4.30 6.47
CA TYR A 22 -10.58 -5.53 5.71
C TYR A 22 -9.43 -6.52 5.88
N TRP A 23 -8.19 -6.02 5.80
CA TRP A 23 -7.01 -6.87 5.88
C TRP A 23 -6.64 -7.26 7.30
N ASP A 24 -6.96 -6.45 8.29
CA ASP A 24 -6.84 -6.84 9.70
C ASP A 24 -7.77 -8.05 9.98
N GLU A 25 -9.01 -8.03 9.46
CA GLU A 25 -9.93 -9.16 9.59
C GLU A 25 -9.44 -10.39 8.81
N ILE A 26 -8.97 -10.21 7.57
CA ILE A 26 -8.45 -11.29 6.74
C ILE A 26 -7.26 -11.98 7.42
N TYR A 27 -6.31 -11.22 7.95
CA TYR A 27 -5.14 -11.78 8.64
C TYR A 27 -5.48 -12.41 9.99
N SER A 28 -6.54 -11.95 10.66
CA SER A 28 -6.97 -12.52 11.96
C SER A 28 -7.66 -13.86 11.82
N ASN A 29 -8.18 -14.18 10.64
CA ASN A 29 -8.97 -15.38 10.42
C ASN A 29 -8.30 -16.33 9.41
N PRO A 30 -7.79 -17.51 9.85
CA PRO A 30 -7.06 -18.43 8.97
C PRO A 30 -7.89 -19.05 7.86
N ARG A 31 -9.20 -18.83 7.86
CA ARG A 31 -10.09 -19.28 6.78
C ARG A 31 -10.25 -18.26 5.67
N MET A 32 -9.89 -17.00 5.92
CA MET A 32 -9.96 -15.93 4.91
C MET A 32 -8.69 -15.89 4.09
N LEU A 33 -8.82 -16.00 2.77
CA LEU A 33 -7.70 -16.00 1.83
C LEU A 33 -7.39 -14.62 1.24
N GLY A 34 -8.34 -13.69 1.34
CA GLY A 34 -8.25 -12.37 0.74
C GLY A 34 -9.37 -12.07 -0.24
N GLY A 35 -9.11 -11.21 -1.21
CA GLY A 35 -10.09 -10.82 -2.21
C GLY A 35 -9.45 -10.09 -3.39
N PHE A 36 -10.27 -9.76 -4.39
CA PHE A 36 -9.87 -9.02 -5.58
C PHE A 36 -10.52 -7.64 -5.57
N ILE A 37 -9.68 -6.61 -5.56
CA ILE A 37 -10.15 -5.21 -5.62
C ILE A 37 -10.79 -4.94 -6.98
N TRP A 38 -11.93 -4.27 -7.01
CA TRP A 38 -12.52 -3.77 -8.22
C TRP A 38 -12.35 -2.24 -8.32
N ASP A 39 -11.42 -1.76 -9.13
CA ASP A 39 -10.57 -2.49 -10.08
C ASP A 39 -9.12 -1.98 -9.97
N TRP A 40 -8.20 -2.61 -10.73
CA TRP A 40 -6.79 -2.20 -10.73
C TRP A 40 -6.57 -0.90 -11.51
N VAL A 41 -7.21 -0.77 -12.67
CA VAL A 41 -7.07 0.37 -13.59
C VAL A 41 -8.43 0.87 -14.04
N ASP A 42 -8.59 2.19 -14.11
CA ASP A 42 -9.75 2.80 -14.76
C ASP A 42 -9.92 2.26 -16.18
N GLN A 43 -11.14 1.86 -16.52
CA GLN A 43 -11.47 1.23 -17.82
C GLN A 43 -11.86 2.26 -18.88
N GLY A 44 -11.44 3.51 -18.74
CA GLY A 44 -11.64 4.55 -19.73
C GLY A 44 -10.81 4.31 -21.00
N ILE A 45 -11.34 4.73 -22.15
CA ILE A 45 -10.74 4.57 -23.46
C ILE A 45 -10.35 5.94 -24.01
N TYR A 46 -9.14 6.06 -24.56
CA TYR A 46 -8.73 7.30 -25.22
C TYR A 46 -9.55 7.58 -26.47
N LYS A 47 -10.05 8.80 -26.56
CA LYS A 47 -10.81 9.30 -27.71
C LYS A 47 -10.25 10.64 -28.15
N GLU A 48 -9.92 10.75 -29.43
CA GLU A 48 -9.57 12.03 -30.04
C GLU A 48 -10.83 12.84 -30.34
N LEU A 49 -10.81 14.10 -29.96
CA LEU A 49 -11.90 15.07 -30.24
C LEU A 49 -11.64 15.75 -31.56
N PRO A 50 -12.67 16.36 -32.21
CA PRO A 50 -12.55 17.07 -33.47
C PRO A 50 -11.53 18.22 -33.47
N ASP A 51 -11.19 18.75 -32.32
CA ASP A 51 -10.18 19.80 -32.13
C ASP A 51 -8.78 19.27 -31.86
N GLY A 52 -8.56 17.95 -31.97
CA GLY A 52 -7.28 17.27 -31.77
C GLY A 52 -6.92 16.98 -30.31
N ARG A 53 -7.75 17.36 -29.34
CA ARG A 53 -7.54 16.99 -27.92
C ARG A 53 -7.87 15.53 -27.69
N ILE A 54 -7.11 14.92 -26.79
CA ILE A 54 -7.40 13.56 -26.33
C ILE A 54 -8.17 13.64 -25.01
N MET A 55 -9.28 12.92 -24.93
CA MET A 55 -10.01 12.70 -23.68
C MET A 55 -10.02 11.23 -23.29
N VAL A 56 -10.18 10.95 -22.00
CA VAL A 56 -10.51 9.62 -21.52
C VAL A 56 -12.02 9.49 -21.51
N ALA A 57 -12.54 8.68 -22.43
CA ALA A 57 -13.97 8.50 -22.67
C ALA A 57 -14.54 7.36 -21.81
N TYR A 58 -15.83 7.44 -21.53
CA TYR A 58 -16.60 6.46 -20.79
C TYR A 58 -17.93 6.15 -21.48
N GLY A 59 -18.80 5.40 -20.82
CA GLY A 59 -20.07 4.96 -21.40
C GLY A 59 -20.95 6.10 -21.89
N GLY A 60 -21.36 6.02 -23.15
CA GLY A 60 -22.13 7.04 -23.87
C GLY A 60 -21.31 7.97 -24.73
N ASP A 61 -20.01 8.13 -24.50
CA ASP A 61 -19.14 9.03 -25.27
C ASP A 61 -18.94 8.57 -26.74
N PHE A 62 -19.18 7.28 -26.99
CA PHE A 62 -19.15 6.68 -28.33
C PHE A 62 -20.53 6.52 -28.96
N GLY A 63 -21.58 7.09 -28.35
CA GLY A 63 -22.95 6.96 -28.81
C GLY A 63 -23.65 5.66 -28.41
N ASP A 64 -22.98 4.85 -27.58
CA ASP A 64 -23.50 3.59 -27.08
C ASP A 64 -24.68 3.76 -26.12
N LYS A 65 -25.69 2.90 -26.29
CA LYS A 65 -26.91 2.85 -25.45
C LYS A 65 -27.37 1.40 -25.30
N PRO A 66 -27.70 0.94 -24.07
CA PRO A 66 -27.57 1.64 -22.79
C PRO A 66 -26.10 1.77 -22.33
N ASN A 67 -25.84 2.68 -21.40
CA ASN A 67 -24.52 2.85 -20.79
C ASN A 67 -24.63 3.24 -19.31
N LEU A 68 -23.54 3.10 -18.56
CA LEU A 68 -23.42 3.44 -17.15
C LEU A 68 -22.52 4.67 -16.92
N LYS A 69 -22.25 5.45 -17.95
CA LYS A 69 -21.41 6.64 -17.89
C LYS A 69 -20.04 6.35 -17.25
N ALA A 70 -19.63 7.19 -16.30
CA ALA A 70 -18.33 7.10 -15.63
C ALA A 70 -18.19 5.92 -14.63
N PHE A 71 -19.13 4.98 -14.60
CA PHE A 71 -19.06 3.82 -13.70
C PHE A 71 -17.88 2.88 -13.98
N CYS A 72 -17.21 3.06 -15.11
CA CYS A 72 -15.98 2.38 -15.48
C CYS A 72 -14.69 3.03 -14.89
N PHE A 73 -14.80 4.18 -14.22
CA PHE A 73 -13.68 4.83 -13.53
C PHE A 73 -13.62 4.35 -12.09
N ASN A 74 -13.15 3.14 -11.92
CA ASN A 74 -13.16 2.40 -10.65
C ASN A 74 -11.78 1.79 -10.31
N GLY A 75 -10.72 2.30 -10.94
CA GLY A 75 -9.35 1.82 -10.76
C GLY A 75 -8.63 2.41 -9.56
N LEU A 76 -7.64 1.67 -9.08
CA LEU A 76 -6.57 2.18 -8.22
C LEU A 76 -5.61 3.07 -9.00
N LEU A 77 -5.47 2.80 -10.29
CA LEU A 77 -4.71 3.58 -11.26
C LEU A 77 -5.67 4.26 -12.24
N MET A 78 -5.29 5.40 -12.76
CA MET A 78 -5.99 6.04 -13.86
C MET A 78 -5.82 5.24 -15.17
N SER A 79 -6.56 5.58 -16.21
CA SER A 79 -6.50 4.90 -17.51
C SER A 79 -5.11 4.95 -18.17
N ASP A 80 -4.32 5.98 -17.89
CA ASP A 80 -2.93 6.15 -18.32
C ASP A 80 -1.89 5.45 -17.43
N ARG A 81 -2.36 4.77 -16.37
CA ARG A 81 -1.56 4.09 -15.34
C ARG A 81 -0.95 5.03 -14.29
N GLU A 82 -1.29 6.32 -14.27
CA GLU A 82 -0.91 7.17 -13.16
C GLU A 82 -1.51 6.69 -11.85
N THR A 83 -0.71 6.79 -10.77
CA THR A 83 -1.15 6.33 -9.44
C THR A 83 -2.10 7.33 -8.79
N THR A 84 -3.14 6.81 -8.14
CA THR A 84 -4.02 7.61 -7.30
C THR A 84 -3.64 7.47 -5.81
N PRO A 85 -4.16 8.32 -4.93
CA PRO A 85 -3.97 8.14 -3.48
C PRO A 85 -4.37 6.75 -2.96
N LYS A 86 -5.39 6.12 -3.56
CA LYS A 86 -5.86 4.76 -3.25
C LYS A 86 -4.79 3.69 -3.44
N TYR A 87 -3.97 3.82 -4.48
CA TYR A 87 -2.86 2.92 -4.75
C TYR A 87 -1.86 2.87 -3.59
N TRP A 88 -1.55 4.00 -2.98
CA TRP A 88 -0.60 4.07 -1.88
C TRP A 88 -1.13 3.42 -0.61
N GLU A 89 -2.43 3.53 -0.35
CA GLU A 89 -3.08 2.80 0.74
C GLU A 89 -2.98 1.29 0.53
N VAL A 90 -3.34 0.80 -0.66
CA VAL A 90 -3.23 -0.61 -1.02
C VAL A 90 -1.79 -1.11 -0.90
N LYS A 91 -0.83 -0.36 -1.44
CA LYS A 91 0.60 -0.69 -1.33
C LYS A 91 1.05 -0.84 0.12
N LYS A 92 0.58 0.04 1.00
CA LYS A 92 0.88 0.00 2.43
C LYS A 92 0.27 -1.24 3.11
N VAL A 93 -0.99 -1.51 2.84
CA VAL A 93 -1.73 -2.61 3.45
C VAL A 93 -1.22 -3.97 2.95
N TYR A 94 -0.92 -4.09 1.67
CA TYR A 94 -0.41 -5.31 1.05
C TYR A 94 1.09 -5.56 1.28
N ALA A 95 1.80 -4.62 1.91
CA ALA A 95 3.23 -4.82 2.13
C ALA A 95 3.49 -6.11 2.91
N PRO A 96 4.34 -7.01 2.39
CA PRO A 96 4.62 -8.29 3.04
C PRO A 96 5.49 -8.15 4.30
N VAL A 97 6.08 -6.98 4.51
CA VAL A 97 6.82 -6.63 5.72
C VAL A 97 6.11 -5.47 6.39
N GLN A 98 5.65 -5.68 7.62
CA GLN A 98 5.02 -4.64 8.42
C GLN A 98 6.03 -4.08 9.42
N LEU A 99 6.00 -2.76 9.58
CA LEU A 99 6.89 -2.04 10.47
C LEU A 99 6.06 -1.26 11.50
N ALA A 100 6.40 -1.39 12.76
CA ALA A 100 5.86 -0.60 13.84
C ALA A 100 6.98 -0.09 14.75
N VAL A 101 6.83 1.10 15.31
CA VAL A 101 7.77 1.65 16.30
C VAL A 101 7.12 1.62 17.66
N ASN A 102 7.79 1.00 18.63
CA ASN A 102 7.36 0.96 20.01
C ASN A 102 8.55 1.24 20.93
N ASN A 103 8.42 2.24 21.82
CA ASN A 103 9.45 2.64 22.78
C ASN A 103 10.86 2.82 22.18
N GLY A 104 10.96 3.42 20.98
CA GLY A 104 12.22 3.64 20.28
C GLY A 104 12.86 2.38 19.69
N GLN A 105 12.11 1.31 19.58
CA GLN A 105 12.50 0.09 18.89
C GLN A 105 11.63 -0.12 17.65
N LEU A 106 12.19 -0.72 16.61
CA LEU A 106 11.47 -1.09 15.39
C LEU A 106 11.05 -2.56 15.50
N ILE A 107 9.75 -2.80 15.46
CA ILE A 107 9.17 -4.13 15.36
C ILE A 107 8.97 -4.43 13.88
N VAL A 108 9.54 -5.52 13.42
CA VAL A 108 9.43 -5.99 12.03
C VAL A 108 8.65 -7.29 12.02
N THR A 109 7.52 -7.31 11.31
CA THR A 109 6.65 -8.49 11.18
C THR A 109 6.70 -9.02 9.76
N ASN A 110 6.98 -10.31 9.62
CA ASN A 110 7.00 -11.01 8.34
C ASN A 110 5.61 -11.55 7.98
N ARG A 111 4.96 -10.97 6.99
CA ARG A 111 3.68 -11.45 6.43
C ARG A 111 3.85 -12.31 5.17
N ASN A 112 5.08 -12.61 4.75
CA ASN A 112 5.28 -13.61 3.70
C ASN A 112 4.83 -14.99 4.18
N HIS A 113 4.52 -15.88 3.23
CA HIS A 113 4.11 -17.24 3.53
C HIS A 113 5.26 -18.26 3.44
N HIS A 114 6.32 -17.95 2.68
CA HIS A 114 7.34 -18.95 2.30
C HIS A 114 8.78 -18.47 2.42
N ILE A 115 9.03 -17.18 2.63
CA ILE A 115 10.38 -16.63 2.72
C ILE A 115 10.58 -15.89 4.04
N ASP A 116 11.77 -15.96 4.59
CA ASP A 116 12.18 -15.15 5.75
C ASP A 116 12.66 -13.75 5.33
N LEU A 117 12.88 -12.88 6.32
CA LEU A 117 13.25 -11.49 6.05
C LEU A 117 14.75 -11.26 5.76
N SER A 118 15.62 -12.26 5.86
CA SER A 118 17.04 -12.10 5.56
C SER A 118 17.33 -11.74 4.09
N GLN A 119 16.35 -11.96 3.22
CA GLN A 119 16.40 -11.59 1.79
C GLN A 119 16.08 -10.10 1.52
N TYR A 120 15.60 -9.36 2.52
CA TYR A 120 15.24 -7.97 2.39
C TYR A 120 16.35 -7.06 2.90
N ARG A 121 16.56 -5.96 2.20
CA ARG A 121 17.38 -4.84 2.68
C ARG A 121 16.47 -3.80 3.31
N CYS A 122 16.81 -3.34 4.49
CA CYS A 122 16.10 -2.25 5.15
C CYS A 122 16.90 -0.95 5.01
N LEU A 123 16.41 -0.07 4.16
CA LEU A 123 16.92 1.29 4.02
C LEU A 123 16.14 2.19 4.99
N TRP A 124 16.83 3.02 5.73
CA TRP A 124 16.22 3.96 6.66
C TRP A 124 16.75 5.38 6.47
N THR A 125 15.91 6.35 6.75
CA THR A 125 16.25 7.76 6.73
C THR A 125 15.67 8.46 7.94
N LEU A 126 16.50 9.18 8.68
CA LEU A 126 16.07 10.06 9.76
C LEU A 126 15.88 11.47 9.22
N THR A 127 14.68 11.99 9.38
CA THR A 127 14.33 13.36 9.00
C THR A 127 13.88 14.13 10.24
N ILE A 128 14.43 15.33 10.47
CA ILE A 128 14.06 16.25 11.55
C ILE A 128 13.70 17.58 10.92
N ASP A 129 12.50 18.09 11.19
CA ASP A 129 11.97 19.34 10.64
C ASP A 129 12.07 19.41 9.10
N GLY A 130 11.71 18.30 8.44
CA GLY A 130 11.73 18.16 6.98
C GLY A 130 13.13 18.02 6.36
N LYS A 131 14.21 18.07 7.17
CA LYS A 131 15.59 17.92 6.70
C LYS A 131 16.14 16.54 7.03
N GLN A 132 16.67 15.87 6.02
CA GLN A 132 17.39 14.62 6.23
C GLN A 132 18.62 14.85 7.09
N LYS A 133 18.79 14.05 8.15
CA LYS A 133 19.90 14.11 9.10
C LYS A 133 20.84 12.92 8.98
N GLU A 134 20.26 11.74 8.87
CA GLU A 134 21.00 10.48 8.79
C GLU A 134 20.27 9.53 7.84
N GLN A 135 20.99 8.63 7.28
CA GLN A 135 20.45 7.50 6.51
C GLN A 135 21.38 6.29 6.64
N GLY A 136 20.86 5.13 6.36
CA GLY A 136 21.65 3.92 6.37
C GLY A 136 20.90 2.71 5.86
N GLU A 137 21.61 1.61 5.88
CA GLU A 137 21.08 0.30 5.53
C GLU A 137 21.37 -0.67 6.66
N ILE A 138 20.43 -1.56 6.94
CA ILE A 138 20.63 -2.71 7.81
C ILE A 138 20.13 -3.97 7.12
N THR A 139 20.80 -5.07 7.37
CA THR A 139 20.30 -6.39 7.01
C THR A 139 19.26 -6.80 8.05
N LEU A 140 18.09 -7.24 7.58
CA LEU A 140 17.08 -7.77 8.49
C LEU A 140 17.50 -9.14 9.03
N PRO A 141 17.13 -9.46 10.27
CA PRO A 141 17.35 -10.78 10.83
C PRO A 141 16.50 -11.84 10.09
N LYS A 142 16.79 -13.11 10.34
CA LYS A 142 16.04 -14.23 9.81
C LYS A 142 14.71 -14.38 10.57
N VAL A 143 13.73 -13.55 10.20
CA VAL A 143 12.36 -13.62 10.75
C VAL A 143 11.54 -14.58 9.90
N ALA A 144 11.07 -15.67 10.48
CA ALA A 144 10.28 -16.67 9.76
C ALA A 144 8.89 -16.12 9.36
N PRO A 145 8.20 -16.73 8.38
CA PRO A 145 6.84 -16.38 8.03
C PRO A 145 5.90 -16.37 9.24
N GLY A 146 5.12 -15.28 9.37
CA GLY A 146 4.19 -15.08 10.49
C GLY A 146 4.81 -14.57 11.78
N GLU A 147 6.15 -14.52 11.88
CA GLU A 147 6.84 -14.11 13.09
C GLU A 147 7.16 -12.60 13.08
N SER A 148 7.49 -12.09 14.27
CA SER A 148 7.92 -10.70 14.46
C SER A 148 9.21 -10.66 15.26
N GLU A 149 10.07 -9.68 14.97
CA GLU A 149 11.28 -9.44 15.74
C GLU A 149 11.48 -7.95 15.98
N THR A 150 12.11 -7.63 17.10
CA THR A 150 12.44 -6.26 17.49
C THR A 150 13.88 -5.96 17.17
N ILE A 151 14.10 -4.91 16.38
CA ILE A 151 15.44 -4.44 16.01
C ILE A 151 15.67 -3.01 16.46
N THR A 152 16.92 -2.69 16.75
CA THR A 152 17.32 -1.33 17.12
C THR A 152 17.94 -0.64 15.92
N LEU A 153 17.32 0.43 15.44
CA LEU A 153 17.90 1.28 14.40
C LEU A 153 19.03 2.15 15.00
N PRO A 154 20.17 2.31 14.31
CA PRO A 154 21.23 3.21 14.75
C PRO A 154 20.76 4.64 15.07
N ALA A 155 19.82 5.17 14.27
CA ALA A 155 19.21 6.47 14.48
C ALA A 155 18.52 6.63 15.86
N PHE A 156 17.97 5.59 16.45
CA PHE A 156 17.34 5.66 17.77
C PHE A 156 18.38 5.84 18.89
N ARG A 157 19.58 5.31 18.74
CA ARG A 157 20.68 5.51 19.69
C ARG A 157 21.13 6.98 19.70
N SER A 158 21.32 7.57 18.53
CA SER A 158 21.73 8.97 18.42
C SER A 158 20.71 9.96 18.99
N LEU A 159 19.41 9.63 18.95
CA LEU A 159 18.35 10.43 19.55
C LEU A 159 18.29 10.30 21.09
N SER A 160 18.58 9.10 21.65
CA SER A 160 18.61 8.89 23.09
C SER A 160 19.81 9.60 23.74
N ASP A 161 20.96 9.57 23.09
CA ASP A 161 22.19 10.20 23.59
C ASP A 161 22.06 11.74 23.60
N LYS A 162 21.40 12.33 22.60
CA LYS A 162 21.10 13.78 22.58
C LYS A 162 20.12 14.22 23.66
N LYS A 163 19.15 13.37 24.03
CA LYS A 163 18.25 13.65 25.17
C LYS A 163 18.94 13.55 26.52
N ALA A 164 19.96 12.69 26.65
CA ALA A 164 20.75 12.58 27.87
C ALA A 164 21.70 13.78 28.07
N LEU A 165 22.17 14.41 26.98
CA LEU A 165 23.05 15.59 27.04
C LEU A 165 22.31 16.91 27.31
N ASN A 166 20.97 16.94 27.17
CA ASN A 166 20.14 18.12 27.42
C ASN A 166 19.35 18.03 28.75
N ARG A 167 19.76 17.16 29.67
CA ARG A 167 19.33 17.09 31.07
C ARG A 167 20.52 17.38 31.96
#